data_ec8cf4a3c354e1acc4a9b907bbac1851
#
_entry.id   ec8cf4a3c354e1acc4a9b907bbac1851
#
_cell.length_a   1.000
_cell.length_b   1.000
_cell.length_c   1.000
_cell.angle_alpha   90.00
_cell.angle_beta   90.00
_cell.angle_gamma   90.00
#
_symmetry.space_group_name_H-M   'P 1'
#
loop_
_entity.id
_entity.type
_entity.pdbx_description
1 polymer ?
#
loop_
_entity_poly.entity_id
_entity_poly.type
_entity_poly.pdbx_seq_one_letter_code
_entity_poly.pdbx_strand_id
1 'polypeptide(L)'
;MKTKFRFLPLFLFAGLVLTQTACKKDKDVDPTKGFSSRIQTIVSQQDIDKLRSRGMLINEGSQPPNIEGIYISSPHTLVSPYGTEDTYKVGDTFNDLIIRLSEQSGADQSAKVEIKSSASTATGVGGFLSGNGNKFTFFAELDFVSGSMTGKQVRVFSGETTANGIKDFYTTIYFKSKNDPNNTQIPVGVSRIIKDGNGLASKRTTFRIATVEAGQPTGTESSMGQ
;
A
#
# COMPACT_ATOMS: atom_id res chain seq x y z
N MET A 1 -59.81 -71.01 39.03
CA MET A 1 -59.49 -69.61 39.06
C MET A 1 -58.21 -69.40 38.26
N LYS A 2 -58.37 -68.71 37.09
CA LYS A 2 -57.31 -68.54 36.12
C LYS A 2 -56.76 -67.06 36.22
N THR A 3 -55.58 -66.89 36.77
CA THR A 3 -54.92 -65.60 36.85
C THR A 3 -54.12 -65.37 35.58
N LYS A 4 -54.48 -64.33 34.84
CA LYS A 4 -53.77 -63.92 33.61
C LYS A 4 -52.68 -62.93 34.00
N PHE A 5 -51.42 -63.32 33.76
CA PHE A 5 -50.28 -62.46 33.87
C PHE A 5 -50.16 -61.61 32.56
N ARG A 6 -50.26 -60.26 32.72
CA ARG A 6 -50.03 -59.35 31.63
C ARG A 6 -48.60 -58.92 31.61
N PHE A 7 -47.86 -59.32 30.58
CA PHE A 7 -46.53 -58.81 30.32
C PHE A 7 -46.63 -57.36 29.73
N LEU A 8 -45.99 -56.43 30.36
CA LEU A 8 -45.85 -55.07 29.91
C LEU A 8 -44.47 -54.94 29.23
N PRO A 9 -44.38 -54.58 27.95
CA PRO A 9 -43.07 -54.40 27.31
C PRO A 9 -42.50 -53.05 27.74
N LEU A 10 -41.30 -53.10 28.33
CA LEU A 10 -40.49 -51.96 28.68
C LEU A 10 -39.86 -51.42 27.38
N PHE A 11 -40.37 -50.31 26.86
CA PHE A 11 -39.75 -49.59 25.74
C PHE A 11 -38.52 -48.82 26.25
N LEU A 12 -37.33 -49.33 25.88
CA LEU A 12 -36.06 -48.68 26.13
C LEU A 12 -35.92 -47.57 25.10
N PHE A 13 -36.22 -46.32 25.48
CA PHE A 13 -35.95 -45.15 24.64
C PHE A 13 -34.46 -44.86 24.74
N ALA A 14 -33.69 -45.32 23.72
CA ALA A 14 -32.29 -44.89 23.49
C ALA A 14 -32.32 -43.45 23.02
N GLY A 15 -32.09 -42.50 23.93
CA GLY A 15 -31.93 -41.09 23.58
C GLY A 15 -30.67 -40.85 22.78
N LEU A 16 -30.82 -40.65 21.47
CA LEU A 16 -29.77 -40.22 20.57
C LEU A 16 -29.43 -38.75 20.86
N VAL A 17 -28.41 -38.51 21.69
CA VAL A 17 -27.89 -37.16 21.94
C VAL A 17 -27.15 -36.71 20.66
N LEU A 18 -27.86 -35.98 19.79
CA LEU A 18 -27.26 -35.23 18.69
C LEU A 18 -26.46 -34.06 19.33
N THR A 19 -25.15 -34.28 19.51
CA THR A 19 -24.22 -33.15 19.77
C THR A 19 -24.19 -32.28 18.51
N GLN A 20 -25.00 -31.25 18.51
CA GLN A 20 -24.88 -30.15 17.55
C GLN A 20 -23.54 -29.44 17.86
N THR A 21 -22.48 -29.82 17.14
CA THR A 21 -21.31 -28.94 17.00
C THR A 21 -21.81 -27.69 16.30
N ALA A 22 -22.19 -26.68 17.11
CA ALA A 22 -22.39 -25.34 16.63
C ALA A 22 -21.03 -24.87 16.09
N CYS A 23 -20.81 -25.00 14.78
CA CYS A 23 -19.84 -24.16 14.10
C CYS A 23 -20.18 -22.73 14.52
N LYS A 24 -19.33 -22.10 15.32
CA LYS A 24 -19.34 -20.65 15.44
C LYS A 24 -19.20 -20.13 14.02
N LYS A 25 -20.30 -19.67 13.44
CA LYS A 25 -20.27 -18.81 12.27
C LYS A 25 -19.39 -17.64 12.71
N ASP A 26 -18.16 -17.60 12.22
CA ASP A 26 -17.39 -16.39 12.22
C ASP A 26 -18.33 -15.33 11.65
N LYS A 27 -18.49 -14.23 12.38
CA LYS A 27 -19.36 -13.13 11.97
C LYS A 27 -19.04 -12.88 10.52
N ASP A 28 -20.06 -12.90 9.66
CA ASP A 28 -19.92 -12.60 8.25
C ASP A 28 -19.15 -11.28 8.11
N VAL A 29 -17.85 -11.38 7.96
CA VAL A 29 -17.02 -10.25 7.60
C VAL A 29 -17.47 -9.95 6.18
N ASP A 30 -18.14 -8.80 6.00
CA ASP A 30 -18.55 -8.34 4.68
C ASP A 30 -17.30 -8.45 3.77
N PRO A 31 -17.29 -9.36 2.78
CA PRO A 31 -16.10 -9.59 1.96
C PRO A 31 -15.70 -8.34 1.16
N THR A 32 -16.55 -7.30 1.18
CA THR A 32 -16.29 -6.02 0.53
C THR A 32 -15.74 -4.97 1.51
N LYS A 33 -15.69 -5.27 2.81
CA LYS A 33 -15.21 -4.34 3.84
C LYS A 33 -14.04 -4.93 4.62
N GLY A 34 -13.08 -4.03 4.92
CA GLY A 34 -11.89 -4.37 5.69
C GLY A 34 -10.73 -4.88 4.82
N PHE A 35 -9.65 -5.23 5.49
CA PHE A 35 -8.42 -5.67 4.86
C PHE A 35 -8.17 -7.14 5.16
N SER A 36 -7.61 -7.85 4.17
CA SER A 36 -7.19 -9.23 4.35
C SER A 36 -6.15 -9.35 5.48
N SER A 37 -6.09 -10.52 6.12
CA SER A 37 -5.06 -10.79 7.14
C SER A 37 -3.64 -10.58 6.61
N ARG A 38 -3.40 -10.79 5.32
CA ARG A 38 -2.12 -10.55 4.66
C ARG A 38 -1.72 -9.07 4.68
N ILE A 39 -2.67 -8.15 4.41
CA ILE A 39 -2.41 -6.71 4.53
C ILE A 39 -2.05 -6.36 5.97
N GLN A 40 -2.73 -6.94 6.95
CA GLN A 40 -2.49 -6.68 8.36
C GLN A 40 -1.13 -7.20 8.87
N THR A 41 -0.47 -8.10 8.15
CA THR A 41 0.94 -8.46 8.44
C THR A 41 1.93 -7.36 8.06
N ILE A 42 1.56 -6.49 7.13
CA ILE A 42 2.39 -5.35 6.69
C ILE A 42 2.11 -4.11 7.53
N VAL A 43 0.81 -3.75 7.65
CA VAL A 43 0.33 -2.55 8.36
C VAL A 43 -0.84 -2.94 9.25
N SER A 44 -0.79 -2.59 10.53
CA SER A 44 -1.89 -2.87 11.46
C SER A 44 -3.14 -2.06 11.11
N GLN A 45 -4.33 -2.56 11.50
CA GLN A 45 -5.57 -1.80 11.33
C GLN A 45 -5.49 -0.42 11.99
N GLN A 46 -4.89 -0.35 13.18
CA GLN A 46 -4.70 0.91 13.91
C GLN A 46 -3.86 1.92 13.10
N ASP A 47 -2.80 1.47 12.42
CA ASP A 47 -1.97 2.36 11.60
C ASP A 47 -2.70 2.78 10.31
N ILE A 48 -3.50 1.90 9.73
CA ILE A 48 -4.39 2.25 8.60
C ILE A 48 -5.36 3.35 9.01
N ASP A 49 -5.99 3.23 10.18
CA ASP A 49 -6.95 4.23 10.69
C ASP A 49 -6.25 5.56 11.00
N LYS A 50 -5.03 5.53 11.52
CA LYS A 50 -4.19 6.73 11.68
C LYS A 50 -3.87 7.39 10.34
N LEU A 51 -3.55 6.62 9.30
CA LEU A 51 -3.29 7.17 7.97
C LEU A 51 -4.55 7.85 7.41
N ARG A 52 -5.73 7.24 7.54
CA ARG A 52 -7.00 7.85 7.15
C ARG A 52 -7.27 9.16 7.87
N SER A 53 -7.14 9.17 9.18
CA SER A 53 -7.39 10.39 9.99
C SER A 53 -6.47 11.55 9.63
N ARG A 54 -5.32 11.28 9.01
CA ARG A 54 -4.34 12.24 8.55
C ARG A 54 -4.45 12.58 7.06
N GLY A 55 -5.54 12.15 6.40
CA GLY A 55 -5.85 12.51 5.02
C GLY A 55 -5.33 11.55 3.95
N MET A 56 -4.85 10.36 4.30
CA MET A 56 -4.56 9.32 3.32
C MET A 56 -5.84 8.76 2.72
N LEU A 57 -5.93 8.72 1.40
CA LEU A 57 -7.00 7.97 0.73
C LEU A 57 -6.72 6.48 0.90
N ILE A 58 -7.68 5.75 1.48
CA ILE A 58 -7.58 4.30 1.66
C ILE A 58 -8.82 3.66 1.05
N ASN A 59 -8.64 2.92 -0.02
CA ASN A 59 -9.69 2.21 -0.74
C ASN A 59 -9.73 0.76 -0.31
N GLU A 60 -10.90 0.29 0.11
CA GLU A 60 -11.15 -1.07 0.54
C GLU A 60 -11.87 -1.86 -0.54
N GLY A 61 -11.76 -3.18 -0.46
CA GLY A 61 -12.48 -4.10 -1.32
C GLY A 61 -11.65 -5.31 -1.70
N SER A 62 -12.32 -6.29 -2.29
CA SER A 62 -11.74 -7.58 -2.68
C SER A 62 -11.49 -7.72 -4.18
N GLN A 63 -11.78 -6.67 -4.97
CA GLN A 63 -11.63 -6.69 -6.43
C GLN A 63 -10.84 -5.47 -6.91
N PRO A 64 -9.55 -5.36 -6.54
CA PRO A 64 -8.71 -4.27 -6.98
C PRO A 64 -8.49 -4.31 -8.51
N PRO A 65 -8.32 -3.15 -9.16
CA PRO A 65 -8.00 -3.07 -10.57
C PRO A 65 -6.61 -3.62 -10.88
N ASN A 66 -6.30 -3.81 -12.15
CA ASN A 66 -4.92 -3.95 -12.59
C ASN A 66 -4.19 -2.62 -12.42
N ILE A 67 -3.07 -2.66 -11.66
CA ILE A 67 -2.24 -1.49 -11.37
C ILE A 67 -0.86 -1.56 -12.05
N GLU A 68 -0.60 -2.58 -12.86
CA GLU A 68 0.71 -2.75 -13.49
C GLU A 68 1.07 -1.58 -14.40
N GLY A 69 2.32 -1.17 -14.32
CA GLY A 69 2.85 -0.08 -15.13
C GLY A 69 3.99 0.66 -14.45
N ILE A 70 4.47 1.69 -15.12
CA ILE A 70 5.46 2.63 -14.61
C ILE A 70 4.78 3.98 -14.51
N TYR A 71 4.93 4.64 -13.36
CA TYR A 71 4.28 5.91 -13.07
C TYR A 71 5.28 6.89 -12.46
N ILE A 72 5.05 8.19 -12.66
CA ILE A 72 5.80 9.26 -12.00
C ILE A 72 4.85 10.17 -11.24
N SER A 73 5.14 10.39 -9.95
CA SER A 73 4.52 11.44 -9.16
C SER A 73 5.45 12.67 -9.15
N SER A 74 4.98 13.76 -9.75
CA SER A 74 5.72 15.01 -9.91
C SER A 74 4.75 16.20 -10.07
N PRO A 75 4.79 17.23 -9.20
CA PRO A 75 5.57 17.30 -7.97
C PRO A 75 5.08 16.32 -6.89
N HIS A 76 6.01 15.78 -6.12
CA HIS A 76 5.71 14.87 -5.01
C HIS A 76 5.54 15.68 -3.73
N THR A 77 4.29 15.95 -3.30
CA THR A 77 3.93 17.01 -2.37
C THR A 77 3.45 16.48 -1.03
N LEU A 78 3.97 17.04 0.09
CA LEU A 78 3.60 16.65 1.45
C LEU A 78 2.14 17.03 1.77
N VAL A 79 1.37 16.05 2.24
CA VAL A 79 0.00 16.21 2.74
C VAL A 79 -0.02 16.27 4.25
N SER A 80 0.75 15.38 4.91
CA SER A 80 0.79 15.31 6.37
C SER A 80 2.21 15.00 6.84
N PRO A 81 2.85 15.91 7.61
CA PRO A 81 4.12 15.67 8.26
C PRO A 81 3.98 14.59 9.33
N TYR A 82 5.09 13.97 9.77
CA TYR A 82 5.03 12.91 10.76
C TYR A 82 4.68 13.39 12.19
N GLY A 83 4.81 14.67 12.45
CA GLY A 83 4.50 15.29 13.74
C GLY A 83 4.97 16.75 13.75
N THR A 84 4.92 17.37 14.93
CA THR A 84 5.39 18.75 15.16
C THR A 84 6.89 18.91 14.98
N GLU A 85 7.65 17.83 15.17
CA GLU A 85 9.11 17.78 15.02
C GLU A 85 9.55 17.63 13.56
N ASP A 86 8.62 17.49 12.63
CA ASP A 86 8.94 17.39 11.21
C ASP A 86 9.45 18.73 10.68
N THR A 87 10.59 18.70 10.01
CA THR A 87 11.17 19.90 9.37
C THR A 87 10.42 20.34 8.13
N TYR A 88 9.61 19.45 7.53
CA TYR A 88 8.79 19.73 6.37
C TYR A 88 7.37 20.11 6.77
N LYS A 89 6.77 20.99 5.98
CA LYS A 89 5.41 21.50 6.15
C LYS A 89 4.49 21.03 5.04
N VAL A 90 3.19 21.03 5.29
CA VAL A 90 2.18 20.75 4.27
C VAL A 90 2.40 21.64 3.05
N GLY A 91 2.46 21.03 1.88
CA GLY A 91 2.74 21.70 0.61
C GLY A 91 4.19 21.65 0.16
N ASP A 92 5.14 21.32 1.03
CA ASP A 92 6.53 21.13 0.64
C ASP A 92 6.65 19.97 -0.35
N THR A 93 7.61 20.11 -1.27
CA THR A 93 7.84 19.11 -2.32
C THR A 93 9.10 18.29 -2.05
N PHE A 94 9.04 17.05 -2.47
CA PHE A 94 10.18 16.11 -2.49
C PHE A 94 10.60 15.84 -3.93
N ASN A 95 11.74 15.19 -4.08
CA ASN A 95 12.16 14.67 -5.37
C ASN A 95 11.07 13.79 -5.99
N ASP A 96 10.94 13.83 -7.30
CA ASP A 96 10.01 13.01 -8.06
C ASP A 96 10.13 11.53 -7.69
N LEU A 97 9.00 10.86 -7.62
CA LEU A 97 8.92 9.44 -7.32
C LEU A 97 8.51 8.67 -8.57
N ILE A 98 9.39 7.80 -9.06
CA ILE A 98 9.06 6.84 -10.13
C ILE A 98 8.77 5.50 -9.49
N ILE A 99 7.65 4.89 -9.90
CA ILE A 99 7.15 3.63 -9.36
C ILE A 99 6.96 2.67 -10.51
N ARG A 100 7.46 1.44 -10.38
CA ARG A 100 7.11 0.32 -11.24
C ARG A 100 6.32 -0.70 -10.44
N LEU A 101 5.11 -1.00 -10.92
CA LEU A 101 4.23 -2.04 -10.38
C LEU A 101 4.16 -3.16 -11.42
N SER A 102 4.35 -4.40 -11.01
CA SER A 102 4.45 -5.56 -11.89
C SER A 102 4.05 -6.85 -11.20
N GLU A 103 3.90 -7.91 -11.99
CA GLU A 103 3.61 -9.26 -11.51
C GLU A 103 2.38 -9.30 -10.58
N GLN A 104 1.33 -8.58 -10.96
CA GLN A 104 0.09 -8.61 -10.19
C GLN A 104 -0.60 -9.96 -10.33
N SER A 105 -0.91 -10.57 -9.19
CA SER A 105 -1.66 -11.82 -9.09
C SER A 105 -3.08 -11.53 -8.59
N GLY A 106 -4.08 -11.97 -9.36
CA GLY A 106 -5.47 -11.88 -8.94
C GLY A 106 -5.85 -12.90 -7.86
N ALA A 107 -5.13 -14.03 -7.79
CA ALA A 107 -5.45 -15.12 -6.87
C ALA A 107 -5.22 -14.77 -5.40
N ASP A 108 -4.18 -14.00 -5.13
CA ASP A 108 -3.78 -13.57 -3.78
C ASP A 108 -3.72 -12.04 -3.61
N GLN A 109 -4.14 -11.31 -4.64
CA GLN A 109 -4.16 -9.84 -4.67
C GLN A 109 -2.79 -9.24 -4.36
N SER A 110 -1.73 -9.86 -4.83
CA SER A 110 -0.35 -9.41 -4.63
C SER A 110 0.21 -8.74 -5.87
N ALA A 111 1.26 -7.93 -5.69
CA ALA A 111 2.05 -7.35 -6.77
C ALA A 111 3.47 -7.06 -6.28
N LYS A 112 4.41 -6.89 -7.22
CA LYS A 112 5.74 -6.36 -6.96
C LYS A 112 5.77 -4.86 -7.12
N VAL A 113 6.66 -4.20 -6.39
CA VAL A 113 6.90 -2.76 -6.50
C VAL A 113 8.38 -2.44 -6.45
N GLU A 114 8.79 -1.52 -7.30
CA GLU A 114 10.11 -0.90 -7.29
C GLU A 114 9.92 0.60 -7.35
N ILE A 115 10.71 1.34 -6.58
CA ILE A 115 10.68 2.79 -6.59
C ILE A 115 12.08 3.37 -6.83
N LYS A 116 12.11 4.54 -7.44
CA LYS A 116 13.30 5.38 -7.60
C LYS A 116 12.95 6.83 -7.30
N SER A 117 13.85 7.51 -6.61
CA SER A 117 13.77 8.94 -6.35
C SER A 117 15.18 9.48 -6.22
N SER A 118 15.64 10.31 -7.14
CA SER A 118 17.02 10.85 -7.17
C SER A 118 18.09 9.80 -6.82
N ALA A 119 18.67 9.88 -5.61
CA ALA A 119 19.74 9.00 -5.13
C ALA A 119 19.21 7.76 -4.35
N SER A 120 17.90 7.57 -4.24
CA SER A 120 17.32 6.46 -3.46
C SER A 120 16.57 5.47 -4.32
N THR A 121 16.68 4.22 -3.94
CA THR A 121 15.93 3.11 -4.53
C THR A 121 15.28 2.26 -3.46
N ALA A 122 14.15 1.63 -3.78
CA ALA A 122 13.60 0.59 -2.93
C ALA A 122 12.89 -0.46 -3.78
N THR A 123 12.96 -1.71 -3.32
CA THR A 123 12.41 -2.86 -4.01
C THR A 123 11.63 -3.72 -3.04
N GLY A 124 10.42 -4.09 -3.40
CA GLY A 124 9.57 -4.97 -2.61
C GLY A 124 9.19 -6.22 -3.37
N VAL A 125 9.40 -7.36 -2.74
CA VAL A 125 9.08 -8.69 -3.28
C VAL A 125 7.67 -9.10 -2.86
N GLY A 126 6.73 -8.23 -2.90
CA GLY A 126 5.35 -8.55 -2.56
C GLY A 126 4.74 -7.54 -1.63
N GLY A 127 3.64 -7.06 -2.06
CA GLY A 127 2.67 -6.32 -1.30
C GLY A 127 1.30 -6.86 -1.65
N PHE A 128 0.28 -6.38 -0.95
CA PHE A 128 -1.10 -6.82 -1.13
C PHE A 128 -1.99 -5.64 -1.47
N LEU A 129 -2.95 -5.91 -2.36
CA LEU A 129 -3.91 -4.95 -2.83
C LEU A 129 -5.24 -5.08 -2.11
N SER A 130 -5.91 -3.96 -1.94
CA SER A 130 -7.31 -3.84 -1.62
C SER A 130 -7.93 -2.84 -2.58
N GLY A 131 -9.20 -2.99 -2.94
CA GLY A 131 -9.86 -2.04 -3.83
C GLY A 131 -11.09 -2.62 -4.51
N ASN A 132 -11.77 -1.76 -5.24
CA ASN A 132 -12.93 -2.12 -6.04
C ASN A 132 -13.07 -1.18 -7.25
N GLY A 133 -13.47 -1.74 -8.40
CA GLY A 133 -13.56 -0.98 -9.65
C GLY A 133 -12.20 -0.43 -10.07
N ASN A 134 -12.07 0.90 -10.19
CA ASN A 134 -10.81 1.56 -10.56
C ASN A 134 -9.98 2.03 -9.35
N LYS A 135 -10.51 1.91 -8.14
CA LYS A 135 -9.86 2.42 -6.92
C LYS A 135 -9.10 1.31 -6.21
N PHE A 136 -7.89 1.64 -5.73
CA PHE A 136 -7.06 0.68 -5.04
C PHE A 136 -6.29 1.30 -3.88
N THR A 137 -5.86 0.44 -2.96
CA THR A 137 -4.77 0.69 -2.01
C THR A 137 -3.83 -0.51 -2.04
N PHE A 138 -2.55 -0.25 -2.20
CA PHE A 138 -1.50 -1.25 -2.25
C PHE A 138 -0.56 -1.06 -1.06
N PHE A 139 -0.39 -2.10 -0.27
CA PHE A 139 0.43 -2.13 0.94
C PHE A 139 1.67 -2.97 0.66
N ALA A 140 2.85 -2.40 0.78
CA ALA A 140 4.10 -3.11 0.50
C ALA A 140 5.18 -2.84 1.55
N GLU A 141 5.98 -3.85 1.82
CA GLU A 141 7.25 -3.71 2.53
C GLU A 141 8.39 -3.74 1.52
N LEU A 142 9.32 -2.80 1.63
CA LEU A 142 10.42 -2.62 0.70
C LEU A 142 11.76 -2.57 1.43
N ASP A 143 12.77 -3.13 0.80
CA ASP A 143 14.17 -2.86 1.13
C ASP A 143 14.57 -1.52 0.49
N PHE A 144 14.98 -0.57 1.32
CA PHE A 144 15.33 0.78 0.92
C PHE A 144 16.85 1.00 1.00
N VAL A 145 17.38 1.70 0.00
CA VAL A 145 18.78 2.10 -0.07
C VAL A 145 18.87 3.55 -0.54
N SER A 146 19.70 4.36 0.15
CA SER A 146 20.03 5.73 -0.25
C SER A 146 21.45 6.08 0.23
N GLY A 147 22.42 6.05 -0.67
CA GLY A 147 23.82 6.14 -0.32
C GLY A 147 24.25 5.01 0.62
N SER A 148 24.80 5.35 1.78
CA SER A 148 25.16 4.39 2.83
C SER A 148 24.00 3.97 3.73
N MET A 149 22.85 4.64 3.64
CA MET A 149 21.67 4.31 4.43
C MET A 149 20.92 3.14 3.84
N THR A 150 20.52 2.21 4.70
CA THR A 150 19.66 1.07 4.37
C THR A 150 18.50 0.97 5.36
N GLY A 151 17.41 0.30 4.97
CA GLY A 151 16.29 0.10 5.88
C GLY A 151 15.14 -0.68 5.28
N LYS A 152 14.18 -1.01 6.13
CA LYS A 152 12.89 -1.56 5.73
C LYS A 152 11.84 -0.45 5.79
N GLN A 153 11.24 -0.16 4.63
CA GLN A 153 10.12 0.76 4.52
C GLN A 153 8.81 0.02 4.33
N VAL A 154 7.76 0.55 4.94
CA VAL A 154 6.40 0.29 4.50
C VAL A 154 5.93 1.45 3.63
N ARG A 155 5.43 1.11 2.47
CA ARG A 155 4.77 2.05 1.57
C ARG A 155 3.31 1.64 1.40
N VAL A 156 2.44 2.61 1.53
CA VAL A 156 1.03 2.48 1.17
C VAL A 156 0.81 3.38 -0.03
N PHE A 157 0.37 2.82 -1.13
CA PHE A 157 0.03 3.55 -2.36
C PHE A 157 -1.47 3.48 -2.55
N SER A 158 -2.10 4.57 -2.94
CA SER A 158 -3.53 4.56 -3.26
C SER A 158 -3.86 5.54 -4.37
N GLY A 159 -5.00 5.30 -5.00
CA GLY A 159 -5.50 6.16 -6.08
C GLY A 159 -6.55 5.45 -6.92
N GLU A 160 -6.80 6.02 -8.09
CA GLU A 160 -7.73 5.52 -9.09
C GLU A 160 -6.98 5.30 -10.42
N THR A 161 -7.02 4.08 -10.96
CA THR A 161 -6.40 3.77 -12.25
C THR A 161 -7.17 4.41 -13.39
N THR A 162 -6.44 5.04 -14.30
CA THR A 162 -6.94 5.64 -15.54
C THR A 162 -6.06 5.23 -16.71
N ALA A 163 -6.49 5.54 -17.93
CA ALA A 163 -5.66 5.31 -19.13
C ALA A 163 -4.32 6.07 -19.09
N ASN A 164 -4.30 7.26 -18.45
CA ASN A 164 -3.15 8.18 -18.41
C ASN A 164 -2.25 8.01 -17.20
N GLY A 165 -2.66 7.22 -16.20
CA GLY A 165 -1.92 7.05 -14.95
C GLY A 165 -2.82 6.76 -13.75
N ILE A 166 -2.34 7.13 -12.56
CA ILE A 166 -3.07 6.96 -11.30
C ILE A 166 -3.53 8.35 -10.84
N LYS A 167 -4.84 8.58 -10.94
CA LYS A 167 -5.50 9.80 -10.43
C LYS A 167 -5.58 9.74 -8.90
N ASP A 168 -5.52 10.93 -8.26
CA ASP A 168 -5.54 11.08 -6.82
C ASP A 168 -4.51 10.16 -6.13
N PHE A 169 -3.29 10.15 -6.67
CA PHE A 169 -2.22 9.29 -6.19
C PHE A 169 -1.69 9.77 -4.85
N TYR A 170 -1.69 8.87 -3.87
CA TYR A 170 -1.11 9.07 -2.54
C TYR A 170 -0.09 7.98 -2.23
N THR A 171 0.90 8.31 -1.42
CA THR A 171 1.83 7.34 -0.83
C THR A 171 2.27 7.76 0.57
N THR A 172 2.84 6.81 1.31
CA THR A 172 3.45 7.07 2.62
C THR A 172 4.96 6.89 2.57
N ILE A 173 5.66 7.47 3.55
CA ILE A 173 7.02 7.07 3.96
C ILE A 173 6.93 6.65 5.42
N TYR A 174 7.29 5.39 5.71
CA TYR A 174 7.31 4.82 7.05
C TYR A 174 8.45 3.81 7.15
N PHE A 175 9.36 3.97 8.11
CA PHE A 175 10.44 3.01 8.36
C PHE A 175 10.10 2.07 9.51
N LYS A 176 10.14 0.76 9.27
CA LYS A 176 10.12 -0.27 10.32
C LYS A 176 11.48 -0.39 11.01
N SER A 177 12.54 -0.26 10.22
CA SER A 177 13.92 -0.27 10.70
C SER A 177 14.80 0.51 9.72
N LYS A 178 15.88 1.10 10.22
CA LYS A 178 16.87 1.75 9.37
C LYS A 178 18.27 1.72 10.01
N ASN A 179 19.29 1.63 9.15
CA ASN A 179 20.64 2.01 9.46
C ASN A 179 20.90 3.36 8.77
N ASP A 180 20.82 4.45 9.52
CA ASP A 180 20.91 5.84 9.04
C ASP A 180 21.92 6.60 9.92
N PRO A 181 23.22 6.40 9.68
CA PRO A 181 24.28 6.95 10.54
C PRO A 181 24.28 8.47 10.58
N ASN A 182 23.73 9.13 9.55
CA ASN A 182 23.67 10.58 9.45
C ASN A 182 22.31 11.17 9.86
N ASN A 183 21.38 10.32 10.31
CA ASN A 183 20.01 10.70 10.70
C ASN A 183 19.28 11.56 9.65
N THR A 184 19.39 11.17 8.38
CA THR A 184 18.85 11.92 7.23
C THR A 184 17.39 11.63 6.94
N GLN A 185 16.84 10.56 7.50
CA GLN A 185 15.47 10.10 7.28
C GLN A 185 14.60 10.27 8.52
N ILE A 186 13.29 10.25 8.31
CA ILE A 186 12.33 10.32 9.43
C ILE A 186 12.60 9.20 10.45
N PRO A 187 12.24 9.41 11.72
CA PRO A 187 12.37 8.37 12.75
C PRO A 187 11.62 7.09 12.40
N VAL A 188 12.07 5.97 12.96
CA VAL A 188 11.35 4.70 12.88
C VAL A 188 10.00 4.83 13.59
N GLY A 189 8.96 4.22 13.04
CA GLY A 189 7.63 4.16 13.64
C GLY A 189 6.73 5.38 13.36
N VAL A 190 7.24 6.39 12.64
CA VAL A 190 6.43 7.55 12.21
C VAL A 190 6.24 7.55 10.69
N SER A 191 5.25 8.28 10.20
CA SER A 191 4.95 8.30 8.77
C SER A 191 4.67 9.70 8.23
N ARG A 192 5.11 9.96 7.01
CA ARG A 192 4.65 11.09 6.18
C ARG A 192 3.62 10.59 5.17
N ILE A 193 2.64 11.43 4.85
CA ILE A 193 1.69 11.22 3.76
C ILE A 193 1.99 12.22 2.66
N ILE A 194 2.14 11.73 1.46
CA ILE A 194 2.56 12.49 0.29
C ILE A 194 1.59 12.18 -0.86
N LYS A 195 1.34 13.14 -1.73
CA LYS A 195 0.51 12.96 -2.92
C LYS A 195 1.20 13.47 -4.18
N ASP A 196 0.68 13.10 -5.34
CA ASP A 196 0.95 13.83 -6.56
C ASP A 196 0.31 15.21 -6.50
N GLY A 197 1.12 16.26 -6.67
CA GLY A 197 0.66 17.65 -6.54
C GLY A 197 -0.24 18.11 -7.69
N ASN A 198 -0.15 17.43 -8.86
CA ASN A 198 -0.99 17.69 -10.03
C ASN A 198 -2.26 16.81 -10.03
N GLY A 199 -2.39 15.90 -9.07
CA GLY A 199 -3.52 14.98 -8.97
C GLY A 199 -3.45 13.76 -9.89
N LEU A 200 -2.36 13.57 -10.64
CA LEU A 200 -2.17 12.46 -11.57
C LEU A 200 -0.72 11.99 -11.61
N ALA A 201 -0.41 10.86 -10.97
CA ALA A 201 0.84 10.18 -11.23
C ALA A 201 0.82 9.62 -12.65
N SER A 202 1.53 10.29 -13.56
CA SER A 202 1.45 10.05 -14.99
C SER A 202 2.13 8.74 -15.39
N LYS A 203 1.54 8.03 -16.35
CA LYS A 203 2.09 6.81 -16.93
C LYS A 203 3.36 7.08 -17.71
N ARG A 204 4.34 6.17 -17.60
CA ARG A 204 5.62 6.24 -18.30
C ARG A 204 5.97 4.93 -19.00
N THR A 205 6.87 5.01 -19.97
CA THR A 205 7.41 3.84 -20.69
C THR A 205 8.73 3.36 -20.11
N THR A 206 9.45 4.19 -19.35
CA THR A 206 10.77 3.88 -18.82
C THR A 206 10.87 4.09 -17.32
N PHE A 207 11.56 3.15 -16.64
CA PHE A 207 11.87 3.22 -15.22
C PHE A 207 13.23 3.89 -14.98
N ARG A 208 13.35 5.17 -15.42
CA ARG A 208 14.57 5.98 -15.28
C ARG A 208 14.20 7.37 -14.78
N ILE A 209 15.03 7.91 -13.89
CA ILE A 209 14.99 9.33 -13.55
C ILE A 209 15.63 10.06 -14.71
N ALA A 210 14.96 11.07 -15.27
CA ALA A 210 15.59 11.95 -16.26
C ALA A 210 16.72 12.70 -15.54
N THR A 211 17.95 12.45 -15.91
CA THR A 211 19.04 13.37 -15.59
C THR A 211 18.74 14.64 -16.37
N VAL A 212 18.51 15.75 -15.66
CA VAL A 212 18.57 17.07 -16.28
C VAL A 212 20.03 17.23 -16.69
N GLU A 213 20.31 17.06 -18.00
CA GLU A 213 21.58 17.54 -18.54
C GLU A 213 21.60 19.03 -18.23
N ALA A 214 22.54 19.44 -17.38
CA ALA A 214 22.80 20.84 -17.16
C ALA A 214 23.09 21.44 -18.55
N GLY A 215 22.20 22.32 -19.01
CA GLY A 215 22.27 22.90 -20.33
C GLY A 215 23.66 23.45 -20.60
N GLN A 216 24.30 22.92 -21.60
CA GLN A 216 25.49 23.55 -22.18
C GLN A 216 25.08 24.97 -22.56
N PRO A 217 25.78 26.02 -22.10
CA PRO A 217 25.49 27.36 -22.54
C PRO A 217 25.77 27.38 -24.06
N THR A 218 24.75 27.65 -24.88
CA THR A 218 24.91 27.93 -26.28
C THR A 218 25.76 29.19 -26.40
N GLY A 219 27.02 28.99 -26.65
CA GLY A 219 27.94 30.06 -27.03
C GLY A 219 27.40 30.74 -28.28
N THR A 220 26.98 31.97 -28.14
CA THR A 220 26.71 32.88 -29.22
C THR A 220 28.06 33.24 -29.86
N GLU A 221 28.42 32.55 -30.92
CA GLU A 221 29.50 33.05 -31.80
C GLU A 221 29.02 34.33 -32.46
N SER A 222 29.54 35.43 -31.97
CA SER A 222 29.46 36.74 -32.64
C SER A 222 30.44 36.73 -33.77
N SER A 223 29.97 36.51 -35.02
CA SER A 223 30.75 36.77 -36.21
C SER A 223 30.86 38.27 -36.39
N MET A 224 31.99 38.86 -36.03
CA MET A 224 32.38 40.15 -36.55
C MET A 224 32.97 39.94 -37.93
N GLY A 225 32.32 40.58 -38.92
CA GLY A 225 32.80 40.69 -40.27
C GLY A 225 33.95 41.70 -40.39
N GLN A 226 34.77 41.45 -41.34
CA GLN A 226 35.40 42.43 -42.21
C GLN A 226 35.34 41.92 -43.65
#